data_e486a355fc558dbb21f58d556c2f3286
#
_entry.id   e486a355fc558dbb21f58d556c2f3286
#
_cell.length_a   1.000
_cell.length_b   1.000
_cell.length_c   1.000
_cell.angle_alpha   90.00
_cell.angle_beta   90.00
_cell.angle_gamma   90.00
#
_symmetry.space_group_name_H-M   'P 1'
#
loop_
_entity.id
_entity.type
_entity.pdbx_description
1 polymer ?
#
loop_
_entity_poly.entity_id
_entity_poly.type
_entity_poly.pdbx_seq_one_letter_code
_entity_poly.pdbx_strand_id
1 'polypeptide(L)'
;MGGLVKEAGQEWVRVHLHGRLGVITVPKSLVLTKEELLPGHEVQFFFSYLEVDDVPRDYDLSELGMLREVTPVPVGGVLTEVNDTAVKCEMPGGMGVVAVPRRWVFTNQALAVGQTAGFYFSPMRLVGKRDVPAAIHRQA
;
A
#
# COMPACT_ATOMS: atom_id res chain seq x y z
N MET A 1 1.09 9.34 5.51
CA MET A 1 0.10 8.22 5.51
C MET A 1 0.45 7.25 6.60
N GLY A 2 -0.54 6.85 7.37
CA GLY A 2 -0.36 5.87 8.42
C GLY A 2 -1.19 4.62 8.16
N GLY A 3 -0.76 3.51 8.74
CA GLY A 3 -1.48 2.27 8.62
C GLY A 3 -1.22 1.34 9.79
N LEU A 4 -2.05 0.32 9.88
CA LEU A 4 -1.97 -0.69 10.93
C LEU A 4 -1.69 -2.04 10.29
N VAL A 5 -0.64 -2.72 10.75
CA VAL A 5 -0.35 -4.07 10.30
C VAL A 5 -1.44 -4.99 10.83
N LYS A 6 -2.15 -5.65 9.93
CA LYS A 6 -3.23 -6.59 10.28
C LYS A 6 -2.78 -8.04 10.15
N GLU A 7 -1.91 -8.33 9.20
CA GLU A 7 -1.39 -9.67 8.99
C GLU A 7 0.07 -9.58 8.59
N ALA A 8 0.87 -10.50 9.06
CA ALA A 8 2.28 -10.61 8.69
C ALA A 8 2.58 -12.06 8.34
N GLY A 9 2.86 -12.32 7.06
CA GLY A 9 3.30 -13.62 6.59
C GLY A 9 4.80 -13.76 6.71
N GLN A 10 5.37 -14.76 6.04
CA GLN A 10 6.82 -14.95 6.07
C GLN A 10 7.56 -13.89 5.28
N GLU A 11 7.02 -13.47 4.13
CA GLU A 11 7.70 -12.54 3.23
C GLU A 11 6.88 -11.31 2.90
N TRP A 12 5.66 -11.22 3.37
CA TRP A 12 4.76 -10.11 3.07
C TRP A 12 4.06 -9.63 4.32
N VAL A 13 3.51 -8.41 4.22
CA VAL A 13 2.73 -7.80 5.30
C VAL A 13 1.53 -7.08 4.69
N ARG A 14 0.40 -7.18 5.37
CA ARG A 14 -0.83 -6.49 4.98
C ARG A 14 -1.10 -5.35 5.94
N VAL A 15 -1.24 -4.16 5.39
CA VAL A 15 -1.41 -2.92 6.14
C VAL A 15 -2.77 -2.32 5.79
N HIS A 16 -3.57 -2.05 6.79
CA HIS A 16 -4.83 -1.33 6.62
C HIS A 16 -4.58 0.15 6.83
N LEU A 17 -4.89 0.95 5.82
CA LEU A 17 -4.62 2.39 5.86
C LEU A 17 -5.62 3.09 6.78
N HIS A 18 -5.13 4.07 7.54
CA HIS A 18 -6.00 4.89 8.35
C HIS A 18 -6.93 5.72 7.47
N GLY A 19 -8.11 6.08 8.00
CA GLY A 19 -9.06 6.89 7.24
C GLY A 19 -9.82 6.11 6.19
N ARG A 20 -9.84 4.80 6.27
CA ARG A 20 -10.54 3.94 5.32
C ARG A 20 -10.04 4.15 3.89
N LEU A 21 -8.74 4.32 3.74
CA LEU A 21 -8.12 4.51 2.43
C LEU A 21 -7.69 3.20 1.78
N GLY A 22 -8.06 2.07 2.38
CA GLY A 22 -7.86 0.77 1.75
C GLY A 22 -6.80 -0.08 2.41
N VAL A 23 -6.27 -1.01 1.64
CA VAL A 23 -5.36 -2.04 2.12
C VAL A 23 -4.17 -2.12 1.18
N ILE A 24 -2.97 -2.19 1.75
CA ILE A 24 -1.75 -2.39 0.98
C ILE A 24 -1.10 -3.69 1.44
N THR A 25 -0.72 -4.54 0.49
CA THR A 25 0.04 -5.75 0.75
C THR A 25 1.40 -5.59 0.08
N VAL A 26 2.47 -5.63 0.86
CA VAL A 26 3.83 -5.39 0.37
C VAL A 26 4.80 -6.41 0.95
N PRO A 27 5.98 -6.57 0.33
CA PRO A 27 7.04 -7.39 0.93
C PRO A 27 7.47 -6.81 2.27
N LYS A 28 7.83 -7.68 3.21
CA LYS A 28 8.35 -7.23 4.50
C LYS A 28 9.58 -6.34 4.36
N SER A 29 10.35 -6.53 3.30
CA SER A 29 11.56 -5.74 3.06
C SER A 29 11.27 -4.25 2.89
N LEU A 30 10.03 -3.88 2.57
CA LEU A 30 9.64 -2.47 2.47
C LEU A 30 9.37 -1.84 3.83
N VAL A 31 9.31 -2.62 4.91
CA VAL A 31 9.19 -2.07 6.24
C VAL A 31 10.58 -2.02 6.84
N LEU A 32 11.07 -0.81 7.08
CA LEU A 32 12.45 -0.57 7.49
C LEU A 32 12.60 -0.79 9.00
N THR A 33 12.67 -2.05 9.41
CA THR A 33 12.80 -2.41 10.80
C THR A 33 13.57 -3.72 10.91
N LYS A 34 14.22 -3.90 12.07
CA LYS A 34 14.85 -5.17 12.41
C LYS A 34 13.96 -5.98 13.34
N GLU A 35 12.87 -5.40 13.80
CA GLU A 35 11.95 -6.10 14.69
C GLU A 35 11.07 -7.04 13.89
N GLU A 36 10.59 -8.08 14.53
CA GLU A 36 9.62 -8.97 13.93
C GLU A 36 8.29 -8.22 13.79
N LEU A 37 7.74 -8.24 12.57
CA LEU A 37 6.48 -7.56 12.32
C LEU A 37 5.32 -8.41 12.83
N LEU A 38 4.49 -7.80 13.65
CA LEU A 38 3.33 -8.46 14.26
C LEU A 38 2.08 -7.63 14.03
N PRO A 39 0.90 -8.26 14.01
CA PRO A 39 -0.34 -7.49 13.99
C PRO A 39 -0.38 -6.49 15.14
N GLY A 40 -0.86 -5.29 14.86
CA GLY A 40 -0.91 -4.21 15.83
C GLY A 40 0.19 -3.18 15.67
N HIS A 41 1.27 -3.51 14.95
CA HIS A 41 2.29 -2.51 14.66
C HIS A 41 1.71 -1.41 13.77
N GLU A 42 2.10 -0.17 14.05
CA GLU A 42 1.71 0.97 13.22
C GLU A 42 2.89 1.40 12.38
N VAL A 43 2.60 1.78 11.14
CA VAL A 43 3.63 2.19 10.17
C VAL A 43 3.28 3.56 9.61
N GLN A 44 4.31 4.28 9.16
CA GLN A 44 4.18 5.53 8.41
C GLN A 44 4.96 5.43 7.11
N PHE A 45 4.42 6.05 6.07
CA PHE A 45 5.01 6.06 4.74
C PHE A 45 4.33 7.12 3.88
N PHE A 46 4.92 7.41 2.73
CA PHE A 46 4.29 8.28 1.74
C PHE A 46 3.41 7.45 0.81
N PHE A 47 2.22 7.93 0.54
CA PHE A 47 1.29 7.29 -0.38
C PHE A 47 0.32 8.34 -0.89
N SER A 48 0.38 8.61 -2.19
CA SER A 48 -0.51 9.58 -2.82
C SER A 48 -1.71 8.87 -3.46
N TYR A 49 -2.69 9.67 -3.87
CA TYR A 49 -3.78 9.15 -4.68
C TYR A 49 -3.23 8.58 -5.99
N LEU A 50 -4.00 7.66 -6.59
CA LEU A 50 -3.66 7.08 -7.86
C LEU A 50 -4.13 7.98 -9.00
N GLU A 51 -3.26 8.15 -10.00
CA GLU A 51 -3.63 8.85 -11.22
C GLU A 51 -3.65 7.84 -12.37
N VAL A 52 -4.74 7.83 -13.11
CA VAL A 52 -4.90 6.95 -14.26
C VAL A 52 -5.14 7.82 -15.49
N ASP A 53 -4.29 7.68 -16.51
CA ASP A 53 -4.47 8.36 -17.78
C ASP A 53 -4.52 7.31 -18.92
N ASP A 54 -4.66 7.77 -20.16
CA ASP A 54 -4.80 6.87 -21.30
C ASP A 54 -3.46 6.46 -21.91
N VAL A 55 -2.36 6.83 -21.29
CA VAL A 55 -1.02 6.50 -21.77
C VAL A 55 -0.49 5.31 -20.96
N PRO A 56 -0.34 4.14 -21.57
CA PRO A 56 0.29 3.00 -20.89
C PRO A 56 1.72 3.35 -20.49
N ARG A 57 2.12 2.95 -19.29
CA ARG A 57 3.45 3.23 -18.78
C ARG A 57 4.02 1.99 -18.12
N ASP A 58 5.34 1.80 -18.30
CA ASP A 58 6.07 0.79 -17.57
C ASP A 58 6.76 1.44 -16.39
N TYR A 59 6.57 0.87 -15.22
CA TYR A 59 7.19 1.38 -14.00
C TYR A 59 8.29 0.44 -13.55
N ASP A 60 9.44 1.01 -13.24
CA ASP A 60 10.56 0.28 -12.66
C ASP A 60 10.62 0.63 -11.17
N LEU A 61 10.31 -0.33 -10.32
CA LEU A 61 10.28 -0.12 -8.87
C LEU A 61 11.55 -0.58 -8.17
N SER A 62 12.62 -0.82 -8.92
CA SER A 62 13.87 -1.26 -8.30
C SER A 62 14.41 -0.23 -7.30
N GLU A 63 14.25 1.05 -7.58
CA GLU A 63 14.66 2.10 -6.65
C GLU A 63 13.93 1.99 -5.32
N LEU A 64 12.64 1.74 -5.36
CA LEU A 64 11.84 1.59 -4.14
C LEU A 64 12.42 0.51 -3.22
N GLY A 65 12.79 -0.63 -3.79
CA GLY A 65 13.33 -1.73 -3.01
C GLY A 65 14.73 -1.49 -2.46
N MET A 66 15.43 -0.48 -2.96
CA MET A 66 16.79 -0.15 -2.54
C MET A 66 16.84 0.94 -1.48
N LEU A 67 15.76 1.65 -1.26
CA LEU A 67 15.72 2.76 -0.31
C LEU A 67 15.87 2.26 1.13
N ARG A 68 16.54 3.04 1.94
CA ARG A 68 16.72 2.78 3.38
C ARG A 68 16.05 3.84 4.23
N GLU A 69 15.31 4.74 3.62
CA GLU A 69 14.60 5.83 4.29
C GLU A 69 13.20 5.94 3.75
N VAL A 70 12.34 6.62 4.48
CA VAL A 70 10.96 6.88 4.07
C VAL A 70 10.99 8.05 3.09
N THR A 71 11.39 7.77 1.85
CA THR A 71 11.54 8.77 0.78
C THR A 71 10.52 8.46 -0.32
N PRO A 72 9.67 9.41 -0.70
CA PRO A 72 8.70 9.15 -1.76
C PRO A 72 9.37 9.07 -3.12
N VAL A 73 8.97 8.06 -3.89
CA VAL A 73 9.41 7.91 -5.28
C VAL A 73 8.18 7.64 -6.14
N PRO A 74 8.22 8.03 -7.43
CA PRO A 74 7.11 7.71 -8.32
C PRO A 74 7.11 6.22 -8.63
N VAL A 75 5.95 5.62 -8.47
CA VAL A 75 5.74 4.21 -8.72
C VAL A 75 4.42 4.05 -9.46
N GLY A 76 4.10 2.84 -9.82
CA GLY A 76 2.80 2.55 -10.41
C GLY A 76 2.63 1.08 -10.68
N GLY A 77 1.55 0.77 -11.36
CA GLY A 77 1.22 -0.60 -11.68
C GLY A 77 0.01 -0.67 -12.58
N VAL A 78 -0.57 -1.85 -12.65
CA VAL A 78 -1.69 -2.16 -13.52
C VAL A 78 -2.94 -2.39 -12.68
N LEU A 79 -4.05 -1.84 -13.12
CA LEU A 79 -5.34 -2.07 -12.46
C LEU A 79 -5.76 -3.52 -12.75
N THR A 80 -5.94 -4.29 -11.69
CA THR A 80 -6.34 -5.68 -11.78
C THR A 80 -7.80 -5.91 -11.40
N GLU A 81 -8.40 -4.96 -10.72
CA GLU A 81 -9.81 -5.04 -10.36
C GLU A 81 -10.38 -3.62 -10.27
N VAL A 82 -11.55 -3.43 -10.86
CA VAL A 82 -12.28 -2.16 -10.81
C VAL A 82 -13.74 -2.50 -10.55
N ASN A 83 -14.30 -1.95 -9.47
CA ASN A 83 -15.73 -2.11 -9.20
C ASN A 83 -16.30 -0.77 -8.74
N ASP A 84 -17.55 -0.76 -8.32
CA ASP A 84 -18.25 0.49 -8.00
C ASP A 84 -17.65 1.24 -6.81
N THR A 85 -16.94 0.56 -5.93
CA THR A 85 -16.48 1.16 -4.68
C THR A 85 -14.96 1.18 -4.55
N ALA A 86 -14.24 0.30 -5.26
CA ALA A 86 -12.82 0.11 -5.02
C ALA A 86 -12.07 -0.22 -6.31
N VAL A 87 -10.77 0.01 -6.25
CA VAL A 87 -9.84 -0.27 -7.35
C VAL A 87 -8.63 -0.98 -6.75
N LYS A 88 -8.17 -2.02 -7.45
CA LYS A 88 -6.96 -2.73 -7.04
C LYS A 88 -5.89 -2.54 -8.11
N CYS A 89 -4.69 -2.15 -7.67
CA CYS A 89 -3.55 -1.93 -8.54
C CYS A 89 -2.41 -2.82 -8.10
N GLU A 90 -1.86 -3.59 -9.02
CA GLU A 90 -0.73 -4.47 -8.75
C GLU A 90 0.55 -3.81 -9.23
N MET A 91 1.51 -3.65 -8.32
CA MET A 91 2.82 -3.09 -8.64
C MET A 91 3.72 -4.17 -9.23
N PRO A 92 4.55 -3.83 -10.23
CA PRO A 92 5.41 -4.85 -10.86
C PRO A 92 6.53 -5.30 -9.92
N GLY A 93 7.18 -6.40 -10.28
CA GLY A 93 8.34 -6.90 -9.57
C GLY A 93 8.04 -7.49 -8.21
N GLY A 94 6.81 -7.89 -7.95
CA GLY A 94 6.44 -8.45 -6.65
C GLY A 94 6.41 -7.42 -5.53
N MET A 95 6.35 -6.13 -5.85
CA MET A 95 6.37 -5.06 -4.86
C MET A 95 5.03 -4.87 -4.16
N GLY A 96 4.01 -5.60 -4.58
CA GLY A 96 2.79 -5.67 -3.83
C GLY A 96 1.56 -5.18 -4.56
N VAL A 97 0.48 -5.05 -3.81
CA VAL A 97 -0.84 -4.67 -4.32
C VAL A 97 -1.42 -3.59 -3.42
N VAL A 98 -2.01 -2.57 -4.04
CA VAL A 98 -2.76 -1.55 -3.31
C VAL A 98 -4.23 -1.66 -3.69
N ALA A 99 -5.10 -1.70 -2.71
CA ALA A 99 -6.54 -1.70 -2.91
C ALA A 99 -7.10 -0.46 -2.25
N VAL A 100 -7.66 0.45 -3.04
CA VAL A 100 -8.09 1.76 -2.56
C VAL A 100 -9.54 2.03 -2.96
N PRO A 101 -10.25 2.90 -2.23
CA PRO A 101 -11.57 3.33 -2.66
C PRO A 101 -11.49 4.16 -3.93
N ARG A 102 -12.56 4.15 -4.73
CA ARG A 102 -12.56 4.91 -5.97
C ARG A 102 -12.29 6.40 -5.77
N ARG A 103 -12.66 6.96 -4.63
CA ARG A 103 -12.39 8.37 -4.34
C ARG A 103 -10.90 8.70 -4.25
N TRP A 104 -10.05 7.68 -4.14
CA TRP A 104 -8.59 7.84 -4.08
C TRP A 104 -7.95 7.71 -5.47
N VAL A 105 -8.77 7.64 -6.53
CA VAL A 105 -8.30 7.51 -7.91
C VAL A 105 -8.77 8.72 -8.70
N PHE A 106 -7.82 9.43 -9.31
CA PHE A 106 -8.11 10.58 -10.16
C PHE A 106 -7.88 10.21 -11.61
N THR A 107 -8.88 10.45 -12.45
CA THR A 107 -8.82 10.15 -13.86
C THR A 107 -9.87 10.95 -14.62
N ASN A 108 -9.60 11.19 -15.91
CA ASN A 108 -10.55 11.82 -16.82
C ASN A 108 -11.29 10.80 -17.68
N GLN A 109 -11.11 9.51 -17.42
CA GLN A 109 -11.69 8.46 -18.24
C GLN A 109 -12.40 7.43 -17.39
N ALA A 110 -13.15 6.56 -18.06
CA ALA A 110 -13.75 5.43 -17.38
C ALA A 110 -12.64 4.48 -16.92
N LEU A 111 -12.74 4.02 -15.69
CA LEU A 111 -11.77 3.06 -15.17
C LEU A 111 -12.04 1.67 -15.71
N ALA A 112 -10.96 0.96 -16.04
CA ALA A 112 -11.05 -0.40 -16.56
C ALA A 112 -9.80 -1.19 -16.16
N VAL A 113 -9.98 -2.49 -16.02
CA VAL A 113 -8.87 -3.42 -15.78
C VAL A 113 -7.88 -3.32 -16.93
N GLY A 114 -6.58 -3.33 -16.60
CA GLY A 114 -5.52 -3.25 -17.60
C GLY A 114 -4.92 -1.86 -17.77
N GLN A 115 -5.59 -0.82 -17.27
CA GLN A 115 -5.03 0.53 -17.30
C GLN A 115 -3.86 0.62 -16.33
N THR A 116 -2.93 1.56 -16.57
CA THR A 116 -1.83 1.82 -15.66
C THR A 116 -2.17 2.99 -14.76
N ALA A 117 -1.75 2.88 -13.51
CA ALA A 117 -1.91 3.92 -12.52
C ALA A 117 -0.55 4.34 -12.00
N GLY A 118 -0.38 5.62 -11.73
CA GLY A 118 0.83 6.16 -11.13
C GLY A 118 0.52 6.83 -9.79
N PHE A 119 1.47 6.76 -8.88
CA PHE A 119 1.34 7.39 -7.56
C PHE A 119 2.72 7.52 -6.92
N TYR A 120 2.79 8.23 -5.81
CA TYR A 120 4.02 8.29 -5.01
C TYR A 120 3.91 7.32 -3.85
N PHE A 121 5.00 6.62 -3.57
CA PHE A 121 5.04 5.61 -2.53
C PHE A 121 6.44 5.59 -1.91
N SER A 122 6.57 5.06 -0.71
CA SER A 122 7.86 4.97 -0.04
C SER A 122 7.93 3.69 0.77
N PRO A 123 9.16 3.31 1.21
CA PRO A 123 9.27 2.33 2.28
C PRO A 123 8.57 2.81 3.54
N MET A 124 8.27 1.89 4.43
CA MET A 124 7.52 2.16 5.66
C MET A 124 8.44 2.11 6.86
N ARG A 125 8.13 2.90 7.89
CA ARG A 125 8.83 2.82 9.17
C ARG A 125 7.84 2.47 10.26
N LEU A 126 8.29 1.74 11.27
CA LEU A 126 7.49 1.48 12.45
C LEU A 126 7.44 2.74 13.31
N VAL A 127 6.25 3.09 13.78
CA VAL A 127 6.07 4.26 14.64
C VAL A 127 5.44 3.90 15.98
N GLY A 128 4.99 2.66 16.15
CA GLY A 128 4.43 2.22 17.41
C GLY A 128 3.72 0.90 17.31
N LYS A 129 3.12 0.51 18.39
CA LYS A 129 2.29 -0.68 18.43
C LYS A 129 1.01 -0.30 19.18
N ARG A 130 -0.11 -0.48 18.48
CA ARG A 130 -1.41 -0.24 19.08
C ARG A 130 -1.80 -1.45 19.91
N ASP A 131 -2.28 -1.20 21.13
CA ASP A 131 -2.89 -2.26 21.90
C ASP A 131 -4.17 -2.66 21.22
N VAL A 132 -4.14 -3.82 20.60
CA VAL A 132 -5.35 -4.40 20.03
C VAL A 132 -6.02 -5.13 21.19
N PRO A 133 -7.18 -4.68 21.65
CA PRO A 133 -7.84 -5.37 22.74
C PRO A 133 -8.01 -6.83 22.37
N ALA A 134 -7.55 -7.68 23.27
CA ALA A 134 -7.72 -9.10 23.03
C ALA A 134 -9.18 -9.38 23.05
N ALA A 135 -9.62 -8.86 23.08
CA ALA A 135 -10.86 -9.05 22.94
C ALA A 135 -11.45 -7.82 22.67
N ILE A 136 -10.97 -7.50 22.78
CA ILE A 136 -11.44 -6.42 22.52
C ILE A 136 -12.01 -6.80 22.01
N HIS A 137 -10.72 -7.31 23.39
CA HIS A 137 -10.43 -7.35 23.21
C HIS A 137 -10.88 -7.92 23.78
N ARG A 138 -10.99 -8.15 24.69
CA ARG A 138 -11.16 -8.07 25.09
C ARG A 138 -11.80 -7.73 25.38
N GLN A 139 -11.83 -7.64 25.93
CA GLN A 139 -12.04 -6.94 25.81
C GLN A 139 -12.39 -6.68 25.68
N ALA A 140 -12.47 -7.08 26.16
CA ALA A 140 -12.55 -6.55 25.65
C ALA A 140 -12.53 -6.33 25.66
#